data_f3a2e23d3e93a0192d81f27109e27ed0
#
_entry.id   f3a2e23d3e93a0192d81f27109e27ed0
#
_cell.length_a   1.000
_cell.length_b   1.000
_cell.length_c   1.000
_cell.angle_alpha   90.00
_cell.angle_beta   90.00
_cell.angle_gamma   90.00
#
_symmetry.space_group_name_H-M   'P 1'
#
loop_
_entity.id
_entity.type
_entity.pdbx_description
1 polymer ?
#
loop_
_entity_poly.entity_id
_entity_poly.type
_entity_poly.pdbx_seq_one_letter_code
_entity_poly.pdbx_strand_id
1 'polypeptide(L)'
;MNSIVIAPTFLKPSCAVGQIERHFFPNLPKEYYSHIICAEDDLKIEGDRFRTHIVPERKSVLKLDLLFRKLGWRDLVYSPDITYYSWCRRAFKEASKLIENERINYIHTINNPVSAHLVGYRLKMKYGIPWIAQFYDPWYNNPVRKYCFDYFKKKDYEREKLLAEYADIILFPNYELLNAFNDLYGNIINGSMAVIPFITEIPCRNTLTTFPNKCMNDVLTISHIGTLSADRRADVFLLALANLKQRIPELKLMVNFVGNMYSEDLKIIKELNLQSIVNVVGKVSESECQSYYENSDLFMIIDMNFRPNLFYPSKLLKYFCYGKPIFGIADKDSVVAHELVKTKNRVFRFEDIDGISSFIEQAVTDYSSICVNDIDYGSKFKTDNVIKQYVNLIEKI
;
A
#
# COMPACT_ATOMS: atom_id res chain seq x y z
N MET A 1 3.36 -20.01 19.84
CA MET A 1 1.92 -19.68 19.58
C MET A 1 1.58 -20.03 18.14
N ASN A 2 0.48 -20.78 17.92
CA ASN A 2 0.05 -21.15 16.58
C ASN A 2 -1.12 -20.28 16.12
N SER A 3 -1.12 -19.84 14.87
CA SER A 3 -2.19 -19.02 14.31
C SER A 3 -2.75 -19.60 13.01
N ILE A 4 -4.01 -19.25 12.73
CA ILE A 4 -4.57 -19.38 11.38
C ILE A 4 -4.61 -17.99 10.76
N VAL A 5 -3.96 -17.85 9.62
CA VAL A 5 -3.91 -16.61 8.84
C VAL A 5 -4.76 -16.77 7.58
N ILE A 6 -5.70 -15.87 7.37
CA ILE A 6 -6.53 -15.84 6.17
C ILE A 6 -6.01 -14.71 5.28
N ALA A 7 -5.17 -15.06 4.32
CA ALA A 7 -4.49 -14.15 3.41
C ALA A 7 -4.62 -14.64 1.95
N PRO A 8 -5.76 -14.41 1.27
CA PRO A 8 -6.05 -14.98 -0.04
C PRO A 8 -4.97 -14.70 -1.10
N THR A 9 -4.35 -13.52 -1.07
CA THR A 9 -3.36 -13.06 -2.05
C THR A 9 -1.91 -13.26 -1.61
N PHE A 10 -1.66 -14.05 -0.57
CA PHE A 10 -0.30 -14.26 -0.01
C PHE A 10 0.71 -14.72 -1.06
N LEU A 11 0.35 -15.69 -1.91
CA LEU A 11 1.24 -16.23 -2.95
C LEU A 11 1.15 -15.52 -4.31
N LYS A 12 0.42 -14.40 -4.40
CA LYS A 12 0.29 -13.61 -5.63
C LYS A 12 1.47 -12.65 -5.80
N PRO A 13 2.35 -12.84 -6.82
CA PRO A 13 3.56 -12.03 -7.00
C PRO A 13 3.28 -10.53 -7.16
N SER A 14 2.22 -10.19 -7.91
CA SER A 14 1.86 -8.80 -8.24
C SER A 14 1.06 -8.08 -7.15
N CYS A 15 0.77 -8.72 -6.01
CA CYS A 15 0.00 -8.14 -4.92
C CYS A 15 0.93 -7.50 -3.88
N ALA A 16 0.82 -6.18 -3.69
CA ALA A 16 1.62 -5.46 -2.70
C ALA A 16 1.39 -5.97 -1.27
N VAL A 17 0.14 -6.28 -0.90
CA VAL A 17 -0.19 -6.88 0.40
C VAL A 17 0.52 -8.22 0.55
N GLY A 18 0.41 -9.10 -0.45
CA GLY A 18 1.10 -10.39 -0.43
C GLY A 18 2.63 -10.26 -0.33
N GLN A 19 3.25 -9.24 -0.94
CA GLN A 19 4.69 -8.97 -0.81
C GLN A 19 5.05 -8.61 0.63
N ILE A 20 4.29 -7.72 1.27
CA ILE A 20 4.51 -7.32 2.65
C ILE A 20 4.37 -8.54 3.59
N GLU A 21 3.33 -9.34 3.42
CA GLU A 21 3.07 -10.50 4.26
C GLU A 21 4.12 -11.61 4.09
N ARG A 22 4.61 -11.84 2.86
CA ARG A 22 5.69 -12.79 2.60
C ARG A 22 7.02 -12.39 3.25
N HIS A 23 7.19 -11.10 3.55
CA HIS A 23 8.31 -10.64 4.34
C HIS A 23 8.00 -10.66 5.85
N PHE A 24 6.74 -10.48 6.24
CA PHE A 24 6.33 -10.42 7.64
C PHE A 24 6.39 -11.79 8.34
N PHE A 25 5.68 -12.80 7.83
CA PHE A 25 5.52 -14.08 8.52
C PHE A 25 6.82 -14.88 8.70
N PRO A 26 7.78 -14.91 7.76
CA PRO A 26 9.06 -15.57 7.97
C PRO A 26 9.91 -14.95 9.09
N ASN A 27 9.71 -13.66 9.38
CA ASN A 27 10.47 -12.92 10.38
C ASN A 27 9.85 -12.94 11.79
N LEU A 28 8.73 -13.66 11.99
CA LEU A 28 8.19 -13.86 13.34
C LEU A 28 9.18 -14.66 14.21
N PRO A 29 9.22 -14.43 15.54
CA PRO A 29 10.05 -15.21 16.47
C PRO A 29 9.74 -16.72 16.40
N LYS A 30 10.70 -17.54 16.88
CA LYS A 30 10.66 -19.01 16.74
C LYS A 30 9.44 -19.66 17.38
N GLU A 31 8.91 -19.06 18.41
CA GLU A 31 7.75 -19.50 19.16
C GLU A 31 6.41 -19.25 18.46
N TYR A 32 6.42 -18.56 17.30
CA TYR A 32 5.22 -18.28 16.49
C TYR A 32 5.23 -19.13 15.22
N TYR A 33 4.10 -19.78 14.96
CA TYR A 33 3.90 -20.57 13.75
C TYR A 33 2.54 -20.26 13.13
N SER A 34 2.50 -20.07 11.81
CA SER A 34 1.29 -19.63 11.10
C SER A 34 0.85 -20.62 10.03
N HIS A 35 -0.40 -21.07 10.11
CA HIS A 35 -1.09 -21.78 9.02
C HIS A 35 -1.74 -20.75 8.12
N ILE A 36 -1.16 -20.48 6.93
CA ILE A 36 -1.63 -19.43 6.02
C ILE A 36 -2.54 -20.03 4.96
N ILE A 37 -3.82 -19.66 5.00
CA ILE A 37 -4.81 -20.08 4.00
C ILE A 37 -4.86 -19.03 2.89
N CYS A 38 -4.49 -19.43 1.67
CA CYS A 38 -4.41 -18.58 0.49
C CYS A 38 -5.18 -19.17 -0.69
N ALA A 39 -5.52 -18.31 -1.67
CA ALA A 39 -6.35 -18.70 -2.82
C ALA A 39 -5.50 -19.06 -4.06
N GLU A 40 -4.31 -18.50 -4.18
CA GLU A 40 -3.44 -18.60 -5.33
C GLU A 40 -2.18 -19.40 -4.99
N ASP A 41 -1.60 -20.04 -5.99
CA ASP A 41 -0.42 -20.91 -5.90
C ASP A 41 0.70 -20.50 -6.88
N ASP A 42 0.68 -19.23 -7.32
CA ASP A 42 1.64 -18.71 -8.31
C ASP A 42 3.10 -18.76 -7.81
N LEU A 43 3.30 -18.77 -6.49
CA LEU A 43 4.61 -18.89 -5.85
C LEU A 43 4.66 -20.14 -4.96
N LYS A 44 5.78 -20.85 -5.02
CA LYS A 44 6.11 -21.92 -4.06
C LYS A 44 7.05 -21.34 -3.01
N ILE A 45 6.53 -21.10 -1.81
CA ILE A 45 7.28 -20.55 -0.70
C ILE A 45 7.09 -21.48 0.49
N GLU A 46 8.20 -21.94 1.04
CA GLU A 46 8.28 -22.73 2.27
C GLU A 46 9.02 -21.92 3.33
N GLY A 47 8.69 -22.11 4.58
CA GLY A 47 9.34 -21.42 5.69
C GLY A 47 9.18 -22.17 7.00
N ASP A 48 10.17 -22.05 7.87
CA ASP A 48 10.17 -22.68 9.20
C ASP A 48 9.12 -22.09 10.16
N ARG A 49 8.57 -20.91 9.81
CA ARG A 49 7.61 -20.17 10.64
C ARG A 49 6.17 -20.26 10.15
N PHE A 50 5.96 -20.81 8.98
CA PHE A 50 4.63 -20.92 8.40
C PHE A 50 4.49 -22.09 7.44
N ARG A 51 3.22 -22.50 7.25
CA ARG A 51 2.82 -23.42 6.20
C ARG A 51 1.65 -22.84 5.41
N THR A 52 1.73 -22.92 4.10
CA THR A 52 0.64 -22.49 3.21
C THR A 52 -0.36 -23.60 2.96
N HIS A 53 -1.65 -23.27 3.01
CA HIS A 53 -2.78 -24.15 2.69
C HIS A 53 -3.53 -23.55 1.52
N ILE A 54 -3.38 -24.15 0.36
CA ILE A 54 -3.91 -23.63 -0.89
C ILE A 54 -5.37 -24.06 -1.04
N VAL A 55 -6.26 -23.09 -1.11
CA VAL A 55 -7.71 -23.29 -1.38
C VAL A 55 -8.03 -22.55 -2.69
N PRO A 56 -7.84 -23.16 -3.87
CA PRO A 56 -7.88 -22.45 -5.14
C PRO A 56 -9.28 -21.91 -5.46
N GLU A 57 -9.36 -20.75 -6.12
CA GLU A 57 -10.64 -20.20 -6.55
C GLU A 57 -11.24 -21.00 -7.71
N ARG A 58 -12.57 -21.02 -7.81
CA ARG A 58 -13.26 -21.77 -8.87
C ARG A 58 -13.18 -21.04 -10.20
N LYS A 59 -12.76 -21.74 -11.26
CA LYS A 59 -12.67 -21.19 -12.63
C LYS A 59 -13.98 -20.56 -13.12
N SER A 60 -15.15 -21.09 -12.72
CA SER A 60 -16.46 -20.55 -13.06
C SER A 60 -16.69 -19.15 -12.46
N VAL A 61 -16.22 -18.93 -11.22
CA VAL A 61 -16.35 -17.64 -10.54
C VAL A 61 -15.42 -16.60 -11.18
N LEU A 62 -14.19 -17.00 -11.53
CA LEU A 62 -13.26 -16.13 -12.25
C LEU A 62 -13.81 -15.70 -13.62
N LYS A 63 -14.48 -16.60 -14.36
CA LYS A 63 -15.14 -16.25 -15.62
C LYS A 63 -16.28 -15.26 -15.42
N LEU A 64 -17.07 -15.42 -14.36
CA LEU A 64 -18.16 -14.51 -14.00
C LEU A 64 -17.63 -13.12 -13.63
N ASP A 65 -16.55 -13.06 -12.85
CA ASP A 65 -15.87 -11.81 -12.52
C ASP A 65 -15.41 -11.07 -13.79
N LEU A 66 -14.75 -11.77 -14.71
CA LEU A 66 -14.33 -11.20 -16.00
C LEU A 66 -15.50 -10.67 -16.82
N LEU A 67 -16.65 -11.38 -16.84
CA LEU A 67 -17.85 -10.94 -17.52
C LEU A 67 -18.40 -9.64 -16.91
N PHE A 68 -18.53 -9.57 -15.60
CA PHE A 68 -19.01 -8.36 -14.90
C PHE A 68 -18.10 -7.16 -15.15
N ARG A 69 -16.78 -7.36 -15.13
CA ARG A 69 -15.81 -6.30 -15.47
C ARG A 69 -15.96 -5.78 -16.91
N LYS A 70 -16.21 -6.68 -17.88
CA LYS A 70 -16.46 -6.30 -19.27
C LYS A 70 -17.77 -5.52 -19.45
N LEU A 71 -18.79 -5.84 -18.66
CA LEU A 71 -20.09 -5.15 -18.67
C LEU A 71 -20.07 -3.81 -17.91
N GLY A 72 -18.93 -3.42 -17.33
CA GLY A 72 -18.83 -2.22 -16.52
C GLY A 72 -19.44 -2.36 -15.12
N TRP A 73 -19.89 -3.53 -14.74
CA TRP A 73 -20.49 -3.84 -13.44
C TRP A 73 -19.43 -4.17 -12.38
N ARG A 74 -18.34 -3.42 -12.38
CA ARG A 74 -17.23 -3.61 -11.42
C ARG A 74 -17.67 -3.60 -9.98
N ASP A 75 -18.70 -2.85 -9.68
CA ASP A 75 -19.20 -2.64 -8.32
C ASP A 75 -19.84 -3.91 -7.74
N LEU A 76 -20.41 -4.77 -8.57
CA LEU A 76 -20.91 -6.08 -8.15
C LEU A 76 -19.79 -7.03 -7.74
N VAL A 77 -18.58 -6.79 -8.25
CA VAL A 77 -17.38 -7.57 -7.94
C VAL A 77 -16.81 -7.22 -6.56
N TYR A 78 -16.99 -5.98 -6.13
CA TYR A 78 -16.37 -5.48 -4.90
C TYR A 78 -17.26 -5.55 -3.66
N SER A 79 -18.57 -5.83 -3.82
CA SER A 79 -19.45 -5.84 -2.64
C SER A 79 -20.34 -7.10 -2.54
N PRO A 80 -19.91 -8.14 -1.85
CA PRO A 80 -18.58 -8.48 -1.33
C PRO A 80 -17.68 -8.89 -2.49
N ASP A 81 -16.40 -8.87 -2.39
CA ASP A 81 -15.50 -9.39 -3.44
C ASP A 81 -16.02 -10.72 -3.99
N ILE A 82 -16.75 -10.69 -5.12
CA ILE A 82 -17.50 -11.86 -5.60
C ILE A 82 -16.57 -13.03 -5.89
N THR A 83 -15.35 -12.74 -6.35
CA THR A 83 -14.29 -13.70 -6.61
C THR A 83 -13.95 -14.49 -5.36
N TYR A 84 -13.78 -13.81 -4.22
CA TYR A 84 -13.37 -14.42 -2.97
C TYR A 84 -14.53 -14.78 -2.04
N TYR A 85 -15.73 -14.29 -2.29
CA TYR A 85 -16.90 -14.63 -1.46
C TYR A 85 -17.26 -16.11 -1.54
N SER A 86 -17.24 -16.69 -2.73
CA SER A 86 -17.45 -18.13 -2.89
C SER A 86 -16.31 -18.96 -2.28
N TRP A 87 -15.12 -18.39 -2.25
CA TRP A 87 -13.93 -18.95 -1.64
C TRP A 87 -14.05 -19.05 -0.12
N CYS A 88 -14.71 -18.10 0.55
CA CYS A 88 -14.83 -18.03 2.01
C CYS A 88 -15.35 -19.32 2.65
N ARG A 89 -16.31 -20.01 2.01
CA ARG A 89 -16.85 -21.27 2.55
C ARG A 89 -15.81 -22.37 2.58
N ARG A 90 -14.94 -22.44 1.58
CA ARG A 90 -13.90 -23.47 1.48
C ARG A 90 -12.73 -23.14 2.39
N ALA A 91 -12.34 -21.88 2.46
CA ALA A 91 -11.35 -21.39 3.40
C ALA A 91 -11.78 -21.63 4.86
N PHE A 92 -13.04 -21.31 5.19
CA PHE A 92 -13.61 -21.63 6.51
C PHE A 92 -13.54 -23.12 6.83
N LYS A 93 -13.89 -24.00 5.86
CA LYS A 93 -13.83 -25.46 6.06
C LYS A 93 -12.39 -25.94 6.30
N GLU A 94 -11.43 -25.39 5.56
CA GLU A 94 -10.02 -25.75 5.73
C GLU A 94 -9.48 -25.24 7.06
N ALA A 95 -9.76 -23.99 7.43
CA ALA A 95 -9.41 -23.45 8.75
C ALA A 95 -10.04 -24.26 9.90
N SER A 96 -11.30 -24.68 9.75
CA SER A 96 -11.99 -25.50 10.75
C SER A 96 -11.29 -26.85 10.98
N LYS A 97 -10.84 -27.50 9.91
CA LYS A 97 -10.09 -28.77 10.04
C LYS A 97 -8.77 -28.58 10.82
N LEU A 98 -8.06 -27.48 10.56
CA LEU A 98 -6.81 -27.18 11.26
C LEU A 98 -7.07 -26.94 12.75
N ILE A 99 -8.10 -26.14 13.08
CA ILE A 99 -8.49 -25.87 14.48
C ILE A 99 -8.89 -27.15 15.23
N GLU A 100 -9.58 -28.08 14.55
CA GLU A 100 -10.02 -29.34 15.14
C GLU A 100 -8.87 -30.36 15.34
N ASN A 101 -7.76 -30.20 14.61
CA ASN A 101 -6.61 -31.11 14.68
C ASN A 101 -5.41 -30.56 15.43
N GLU A 102 -5.32 -29.22 15.58
CA GLU A 102 -4.18 -28.54 16.17
C GLU A 102 -4.63 -27.46 17.15
N ARG A 103 -3.79 -27.18 18.15
CA ARG A 103 -4.07 -26.09 19.09
C ARG A 103 -3.77 -24.76 18.42
N ILE A 104 -4.80 -23.99 18.08
CA ILE A 104 -4.69 -22.63 17.53
C ILE A 104 -4.94 -21.61 18.63
N ASN A 105 -4.04 -20.64 18.77
CA ASN A 105 -4.11 -19.60 19.78
C ASN A 105 -4.89 -18.36 19.30
N TYR A 106 -4.75 -17.98 18.01
CA TYR A 106 -5.46 -16.82 17.44
C TYR A 106 -5.71 -16.98 15.93
N ILE A 107 -6.68 -16.23 15.44
CA ILE A 107 -7.01 -16.09 14.02
C ILE A 107 -6.53 -14.72 13.57
N HIS A 108 -5.86 -14.64 12.44
CA HIS A 108 -5.42 -13.38 11.83
C HIS A 108 -5.97 -13.27 10.42
N THR A 109 -6.73 -12.23 10.13
CA THR A 109 -7.32 -12.00 8.81
C THR A 109 -6.80 -10.72 8.19
N ILE A 110 -6.49 -10.76 6.90
CA ILE A 110 -5.80 -9.69 6.18
C ILE A 110 -6.65 -9.28 4.98
N ASN A 111 -7.02 -8.01 4.89
CA ASN A 111 -7.56 -7.45 3.66
C ASN A 111 -6.37 -6.95 2.78
N ASN A 112 -6.43 -6.81 1.47
CA ASN A 112 -7.39 -7.19 0.48
C ASN A 112 -7.20 -8.65 0.02
N PRO A 113 -8.28 -9.38 -0.25
CA PRO A 113 -9.69 -8.97 -0.30
C PRO A 113 -10.36 -8.95 1.08
N VAL A 114 -11.35 -8.08 1.25
CA VAL A 114 -12.10 -7.91 2.52
C VAL A 114 -12.87 -9.16 2.93
N SER A 115 -13.15 -10.05 1.99
CA SER A 115 -13.80 -11.34 2.25
C SER A 115 -13.02 -12.23 3.23
N ALA A 116 -11.73 -12.02 3.42
CA ALA A 116 -10.94 -12.68 4.45
C ALA A 116 -11.53 -12.45 5.86
N HIS A 117 -11.98 -11.23 6.14
CA HIS A 117 -12.59 -10.90 7.43
C HIS A 117 -13.91 -11.64 7.69
N LEU A 118 -14.67 -11.98 6.63
CA LEU A 118 -15.88 -12.80 6.76
C LEU A 118 -15.57 -14.24 7.22
N VAL A 119 -14.41 -14.76 6.85
CA VAL A 119 -13.92 -16.05 7.36
C VAL A 119 -13.55 -15.93 8.83
N GLY A 120 -12.80 -14.90 9.20
CA GLY A 120 -12.38 -14.61 10.58
C GLY A 120 -13.58 -14.49 11.52
N TYR A 121 -14.56 -13.66 11.16
CA TYR A 121 -15.80 -13.54 11.93
C TYR A 121 -16.48 -14.89 12.18
N ARG A 122 -16.65 -15.71 11.14
CA ARG A 122 -17.29 -17.04 11.28
C ARG A 122 -16.50 -18.00 12.17
N LEU A 123 -15.15 -17.96 12.07
CA LEU A 123 -14.28 -18.78 12.93
C LEU A 123 -14.36 -18.31 14.38
N LYS A 124 -14.32 -17.00 14.63
CA LYS A 124 -14.50 -16.40 15.96
C LYS A 124 -15.82 -16.84 16.59
N MET A 125 -16.93 -16.74 15.84
CA MET A 125 -18.26 -17.11 16.34
C MET A 125 -18.41 -18.60 16.61
N LYS A 126 -17.73 -19.47 15.83
CA LYS A 126 -17.83 -20.93 16.02
C LYS A 126 -16.93 -21.45 17.13
N TYR A 127 -15.70 -20.93 17.23
CA TYR A 127 -14.67 -21.52 18.10
C TYR A 127 -14.29 -20.66 19.30
N GLY A 128 -14.69 -19.39 19.35
CA GLY A 128 -14.34 -18.46 20.42
C GLY A 128 -12.86 -18.06 20.46
N ILE A 129 -12.07 -18.44 19.44
CA ILE A 129 -10.64 -18.13 19.36
C ILE A 129 -10.44 -16.62 19.14
N PRO A 130 -9.47 -15.96 19.81
CA PRO A 130 -9.16 -14.55 19.58
C PRO A 130 -8.94 -14.24 18.10
N TRP A 131 -9.49 -13.10 17.63
CA TRP A 131 -9.44 -12.70 16.24
C TRP A 131 -8.78 -11.34 16.06
N ILE A 132 -7.72 -11.31 15.22
CA ILE A 132 -7.04 -10.13 14.76
C ILE A 132 -7.51 -9.82 13.34
N ALA A 133 -8.03 -8.61 13.11
CA ALA A 133 -8.44 -8.14 11.80
C ALA A 133 -7.48 -7.04 11.33
N GLN A 134 -6.68 -7.29 10.31
CA GLN A 134 -5.71 -6.34 9.77
C GLN A 134 -6.20 -5.67 8.50
N PHE A 135 -6.27 -4.35 8.53
CA PHE A 135 -6.55 -3.51 7.37
C PHE A 135 -5.26 -3.05 6.70
N TYR A 136 -5.24 -3.07 5.38
CA TYR A 136 -4.27 -2.40 4.53
C TYR A 136 -4.88 -1.21 3.81
N ASP A 137 -6.16 -1.35 3.44
CA ASP A 137 -6.96 -0.34 2.75
C ASP A 137 -8.33 -0.19 3.43
N PRO A 138 -9.01 0.96 3.29
CA PRO A 138 -10.37 1.11 3.79
C PRO A 138 -11.33 0.11 3.13
N TRP A 139 -12.37 -0.30 3.85
CA TRP A 139 -13.42 -1.17 3.32
C TRP A 139 -14.66 -0.38 2.92
N TYR A 140 -15.51 -0.01 3.86
CA TYR A 140 -16.76 0.71 3.57
C TYR A 140 -16.53 2.10 2.97
N ASN A 141 -15.58 2.85 3.51
CA ASN A 141 -15.20 4.18 3.03
C ASN A 141 -14.10 4.16 1.96
N ASN A 142 -14.00 3.07 1.19
CA ASN A 142 -13.02 2.98 0.12
C ASN A 142 -13.48 3.79 -1.10
N PRO A 143 -12.82 4.91 -1.45
CA PRO A 143 -13.26 5.79 -2.54
C PRO A 143 -13.15 5.14 -3.94
N VAL A 144 -12.36 4.08 -4.07
CA VAL A 144 -12.24 3.29 -5.30
C VAL A 144 -13.43 2.34 -5.47
N ARG A 145 -14.10 1.98 -4.39
CA ARG A 145 -15.28 1.13 -4.43
C ARG A 145 -16.51 1.94 -4.86
N LYS A 146 -16.93 1.71 -6.08
CA LYS A 146 -18.18 2.26 -6.60
C LYS A 146 -19.27 1.23 -6.43
N TYR A 147 -20.39 1.60 -5.88
CA TYR A 147 -21.52 0.72 -5.65
C TYR A 147 -22.62 1.03 -6.66
N CYS A 148 -23.01 0.04 -7.50
CA CYS A 148 -24.15 0.16 -8.41
C CYS A 148 -25.48 0.35 -7.68
N PHE A 149 -25.57 -0.19 -6.47
CA PHE A 149 -26.80 -0.15 -5.65
C PHE A 149 -26.44 0.07 -4.19
N ASP A 150 -27.20 0.93 -3.52
CA ASP A 150 -27.05 1.23 -2.10
C ASP A 150 -27.16 -0.02 -1.20
N TYR A 151 -27.89 -1.04 -1.67
CA TYR A 151 -27.95 -2.33 -1.00
C TYR A 151 -26.57 -2.93 -0.71
N PHE A 152 -25.66 -2.91 -1.69
CA PHE A 152 -24.32 -3.46 -1.51
C PHE A 152 -23.47 -2.62 -0.57
N LYS A 153 -23.62 -1.29 -0.66
CA LYS A 153 -22.97 -0.34 0.26
C LYS A 153 -23.41 -0.58 1.70
N LYS A 154 -24.72 -0.72 1.91
CA LYS A 154 -25.30 -1.06 3.22
C LYS A 154 -24.79 -2.40 3.74
N LYS A 155 -24.68 -3.42 2.87
CA LYS A 155 -24.16 -4.74 3.25
C LYS A 155 -22.68 -4.69 3.65
N ASP A 156 -21.86 -3.90 2.99
CA ASP A 156 -20.46 -3.73 3.39
C ASP A 156 -20.35 -2.99 4.73
N TYR A 157 -21.18 -1.96 4.96
CA TYR A 157 -21.29 -1.30 6.27
C TYR A 157 -21.66 -2.29 7.39
N GLU A 158 -22.70 -3.10 7.19
CA GLU A 158 -23.15 -4.10 8.18
C GLU A 158 -22.06 -5.13 8.49
N ARG A 159 -21.28 -5.55 7.48
CA ARG A 159 -20.18 -6.53 7.64
C ARG A 159 -18.98 -5.92 8.36
N GLU A 160 -18.61 -4.72 8.00
CA GLU A 160 -17.51 -4.01 8.67
C GLU A 160 -17.90 -3.68 10.12
N LYS A 161 -19.17 -3.36 10.38
CA LYS A 161 -19.72 -3.21 11.72
C LYS A 161 -19.58 -4.48 12.57
N LEU A 162 -19.88 -5.67 12.01
CA LEU A 162 -19.65 -6.94 12.70
C LEU A 162 -18.17 -7.17 13.04
N LEU A 163 -17.25 -6.76 12.14
CA LEU A 163 -15.83 -6.82 12.44
C LEU A 163 -15.48 -5.89 13.61
N ALA A 164 -15.98 -4.68 13.62
CA ALA A 164 -15.74 -3.72 14.70
C ALA A 164 -16.23 -4.23 16.05
N GLU A 165 -17.37 -4.93 16.08
CA GLU A 165 -17.99 -5.45 17.30
C GLU A 165 -17.29 -6.71 17.83
N TYR A 166 -16.79 -7.61 16.96
CA TYR A 166 -16.34 -8.95 17.36
C TYR A 166 -14.84 -9.22 17.25
N ALA A 167 -14.06 -8.38 16.56
CA ALA A 167 -12.61 -8.53 16.54
C ALA A 167 -12.00 -8.16 17.90
N ASP A 168 -11.05 -8.95 18.38
CA ASP A 168 -10.34 -8.66 19.63
C ASP A 168 -9.25 -7.61 19.42
N ILE A 169 -8.60 -7.64 18.25
CA ILE A 169 -7.65 -6.60 17.83
C ILE A 169 -7.94 -6.20 16.38
N ILE A 170 -7.96 -4.89 16.11
CA ILE A 170 -8.07 -4.35 14.77
C ILE A 170 -6.79 -3.58 14.47
N LEU A 171 -6.08 -3.98 13.41
CA LEU A 171 -4.80 -3.40 13.02
C LEU A 171 -4.96 -2.54 11.77
N PHE A 172 -4.31 -1.37 11.80
CA PHE A 172 -4.31 -0.40 10.71
C PHE A 172 -2.88 -0.03 10.31
N PRO A 173 -2.61 0.34 9.04
CA PRO A 173 -1.28 0.74 8.60
C PRO A 173 -0.92 2.17 9.01
N ASN A 174 -1.90 3.01 9.34
CA ASN A 174 -1.74 4.42 9.68
C ASN A 174 -2.87 4.91 10.62
N TYR A 175 -2.64 6.04 11.26
CA TYR A 175 -3.60 6.64 12.18
C TYR A 175 -4.81 7.25 11.47
N GLU A 176 -4.67 7.71 10.25
CA GLU A 176 -5.75 8.30 9.46
C GLU A 176 -6.86 7.27 9.20
N LEU A 177 -6.48 6.04 8.83
CA LEU A 177 -7.44 4.96 8.63
C LEU A 177 -8.03 4.48 9.95
N LEU A 178 -7.22 4.39 11.02
CA LEU A 178 -7.69 4.06 12.37
C LEU A 178 -8.72 5.08 12.83
N ASN A 179 -8.44 6.37 12.71
CA ASN A 179 -9.34 7.44 13.14
C ASN A 179 -10.64 7.43 12.34
N ALA A 180 -10.57 7.30 11.01
CA ALA A 180 -11.74 7.20 10.14
C ALA A 180 -12.60 5.97 10.49
N PHE A 181 -12.02 4.86 10.89
CA PHE A 181 -12.73 3.68 11.37
C PHE A 181 -13.35 3.93 12.76
N ASN A 182 -12.62 4.57 13.65
CA ASN A 182 -13.11 4.93 14.99
C ASN A 182 -14.29 5.92 14.92
N ASP A 183 -14.26 6.88 14.01
CA ASP A 183 -15.37 7.83 13.80
C ASP A 183 -16.66 7.15 13.38
N LEU A 184 -16.57 6.01 12.69
CA LEU A 184 -17.75 5.23 12.27
C LEU A 184 -18.25 4.25 13.31
N TYR A 185 -17.34 3.60 14.04
CA TYR A 185 -17.64 2.42 14.83
C TYR A 185 -17.18 2.50 16.29
N GLY A 186 -16.52 3.59 16.72
CA GLY A 186 -15.89 3.68 18.03
C GLY A 186 -16.79 3.35 19.23
N ASN A 187 -18.09 3.61 19.11
CA ASN A 187 -19.08 3.33 20.15
C ASN A 187 -19.48 1.84 20.27
N ILE A 188 -19.05 1.00 19.35
CA ILE A 188 -19.39 -0.44 19.31
C ILE A 188 -18.17 -1.37 19.35
N ILE A 189 -16.96 -0.81 19.30
CA ILE A 189 -15.71 -1.58 19.35
C ILE A 189 -15.55 -2.15 20.76
N ASN A 190 -15.50 -3.48 20.86
CA ASN A 190 -15.25 -4.18 22.11
C ASN A 190 -13.77 -4.57 22.30
N GLY A 191 -13.03 -4.69 21.21
CA GLY A 191 -11.62 -5.02 21.22
C GLY A 191 -10.71 -3.80 21.32
N SER A 192 -9.47 -3.98 20.94
CA SER A 192 -8.46 -2.91 20.86
C SER A 192 -8.12 -2.56 19.41
N MET A 193 -7.71 -1.32 19.17
CA MET A 193 -7.20 -0.85 17.89
C MET A 193 -5.74 -0.45 18.01
N ALA A 194 -4.95 -0.75 16.99
CA ALA A 194 -3.55 -0.34 16.96
C ALA A 194 -3.08 -0.06 15.53
N VAL A 195 -2.04 0.79 15.42
CA VAL A 195 -1.33 1.01 14.16
C VAL A 195 -0.10 0.12 14.14
N ILE A 196 -0.01 -0.73 13.13
CA ILE A 196 1.18 -1.50 12.77
C ILE A 196 1.60 -1.05 11.38
N PRO A 197 2.73 -0.33 11.25
CA PRO A 197 3.19 0.13 9.94
C PRO A 197 3.57 -1.04 9.05
N PHE A 198 3.61 -0.80 7.75
CA PHE A 198 4.11 -1.78 6.80
C PHE A 198 5.57 -2.13 7.08
N ILE A 199 5.96 -3.33 6.71
CA ILE A 199 7.33 -3.82 6.79
C ILE A 199 7.98 -3.76 5.40
N THR A 200 9.28 -3.59 5.33
CA THR A 200 10.04 -3.60 4.08
C THR A 200 11.30 -4.45 4.18
N GLU A 201 11.62 -5.13 3.09
CA GLU A 201 12.87 -5.86 2.90
C GLU A 201 14.07 -4.92 2.68
N ILE A 202 13.80 -3.68 2.27
CA ILE A 202 14.85 -2.72 1.97
C ILE A 202 15.50 -2.29 3.28
N PRO A 203 16.81 -2.53 3.46
CA PRO A 203 17.52 -2.04 4.64
C PRO A 203 17.45 -0.52 4.64
N CYS A 204 16.82 0.05 5.66
CA CYS A 204 16.86 1.49 5.84
C CYS A 204 18.32 1.90 6.02
N ARG A 205 18.79 2.77 5.14
CA ARG A 205 20.17 3.26 5.24
C ARG A 205 20.32 4.04 6.54
N ASN A 206 21.12 3.50 7.46
CA ASN A 206 21.48 4.16 8.72
C ASN A 206 22.54 5.24 8.54
N THR A 207 22.85 5.61 7.31
CA THR A 207 23.96 6.50 7.07
C THR A 207 23.46 7.91 6.86
N LEU A 208 24.03 8.79 7.64
CA LEU A 208 24.44 10.14 7.22
C LEU A 208 25.29 10.01 5.94
N THR A 209 24.72 9.45 4.87
CA THR A 209 25.30 9.59 3.56
C THR A 209 25.26 11.07 3.31
N THR A 210 26.40 11.71 3.38
CA THR A 210 26.61 13.00 2.74
C THR A 210 25.96 12.91 1.38
N PHE A 211 24.82 13.59 1.20
CA PHE A 211 24.21 13.71 -0.12
C PHE A 211 25.35 14.14 -1.06
N PRO A 212 25.54 13.50 -2.20
CA PRO A 212 26.60 13.89 -3.10
C PRO A 212 26.47 15.40 -3.31
N ASN A 213 27.57 16.15 -3.09
CA ASN A 213 27.63 17.55 -3.46
C ASN A 213 27.43 17.60 -4.97
N LYS A 214 26.16 17.73 -5.40
CA LYS A 214 25.88 17.95 -6.81
C LYS A 214 26.38 19.34 -7.18
N CYS A 215 27.32 19.37 -8.11
CA CYS A 215 27.77 20.61 -8.70
C CYS A 215 26.63 21.16 -9.58
N MET A 216 26.57 22.49 -9.73
CA MET A 216 25.59 23.17 -10.63
C MET A 216 25.56 22.63 -12.07
N ASN A 217 26.52 21.77 -12.44
CA ASN A 217 26.64 21.20 -13.78
C ASN A 217 26.09 19.79 -13.91
N ASP A 218 25.68 19.13 -12.83
CA ASP A 218 25.16 17.77 -12.83
C ASP A 218 23.67 17.73 -13.17
N VAL A 219 23.25 16.69 -13.89
CA VAL A 219 21.82 16.48 -14.20
C VAL A 219 21.11 15.98 -12.95
N LEU A 220 20.08 16.72 -12.50
CA LEU A 220 19.21 16.28 -11.40
C LEU A 220 18.29 15.16 -11.90
N THR A 221 18.25 14.05 -11.19
CA THR A 221 17.39 12.91 -11.53
C THR A 221 16.22 12.79 -10.55
N ILE A 222 15.00 13.02 -11.04
CA ILE A 222 13.75 12.82 -10.30
C ILE A 222 13.12 11.52 -10.74
N SER A 223 12.67 10.67 -9.81
CA SER A 223 11.94 9.45 -10.19
C SER A 223 10.62 9.28 -9.47
N HIS A 224 9.59 8.91 -10.24
CA HIS A 224 8.35 8.32 -9.76
C HIS A 224 8.38 6.82 -10.06
N ILE A 225 8.41 5.98 -9.02
CA ILE A 225 8.48 4.52 -9.19
C ILE A 225 7.14 3.91 -8.79
N GLY A 226 6.38 3.47 -9.78
CA GLY A 226 5.06 2.86 -9.61
C GLY A 226 4.07 3.26 -10.71
N THR A 227 2.93 2.57 -10.74
CA THR A 227 1.89 2.80 -11.74
C THR A 227 1.16 4.12 -11.54
N LEU A 228 0.94 4.85 -12.62
CA LEU A 228 0.04 5.99 -12.77
C LEU A 228 -1.24 5.53 -13.50
N SER A 229 -2.37 6.08 -13.12
CA SER A 229 -3.70 5.69 -13.59
C SER A 229 -4.61 6.92 -13.72
N ALA A 230 -5.85 6.72 -14.16
CA ALA A 230 -6.84 7.80 -14.25
C ALA A 230 -7.08 8.53 -12.91
N ASP A 231 -6.95 7.82 -11.78
CA ASP A 231 -7.12 8.38 -10.44
C ASP A 231 -5.79 8.94 -9.85
N ARG A 232 -4.68 8.77 -10.57
CA ARG A 232 -3.32 9.21 -10.16
C ARG A 232 -2.59 9.75 -11.38
N ARG A 233 -2.78 11.03 -11.67
CA ARG A 233 -2.36 11.72 -12.88
C ARG A 233 -1.06 12.52 -12.67
N ALA A 234 -0.18 12.47 -13.66
CA ALA A 234 1.03 13.30 -13.69
C ALA A 234 0.83 14.67 -14.37
N ASP A 235 -0.35 14.99 -14.85
CA ASP A 235 -0.65 16.16 -15.67
C ASP A 235 -0.17 17.48 -15.05
N VAL A 236 -0.46 17.73 -13.77
CA VAL A 236 -0.04 18.95 -13.06
C VAL A 236 1.49 19.06 -13.02
N PHE A 237 2.18 17.96 -12.73
CA PHE A 237 3.63 17.90 -12.75
C PHE A 237 4.22 18.15 -14.15
N LEU A 238 3.62 17.57 -15.19
CA LEU A 238 4.05 17.76 -16.58
C LEU A 238 3.86 19.22 -17.02
N LEU A 239 2.77 19.87 -16.61
CA LEU A 239 2.56 21.30 -16.85
C LEU A 239 3.62 22.16 -16.13
N ALA A 240 3.94 21.82 -14.89
CA ALA A 240 5.00 22.50 -14.13
C ALA A 240 6.38 22.37 -14.83
N LEU A 241 6.69 21.18 -15.35
CA LEU A 241 7.91 20.96 -16.14
C LEU A 241 7.94 21.79 -17.43
N ALA A 242 6.80 21.90 -18.14
CA ALA A 242 6.71 22.69 -19.36
C ALA A 242 6.96 24.16 -19.08
N ASN A 243 6.35 24.71 -18.02
CA ASN A 243 6.58 26.09 -17.58
C ASN A 243 8.06 26.33 -17.22
N LEU A 244 8.69 25.39 -16.53
CA LEU A 244 10.09 25.49 -16.16
C LEU A 244 11.01 25.43 -17.38
N LYS A 245 10.76 24.50 -18.31
CA LYS A 245 11.54 24.36 -19.54
C LYS A 245 11.47 25.60 -20.45
N GLN A 246 10.33 26.29 -20.48
CA GLN A 246 10.20 27.58 -21.21
C GLN A 246 11.07 28.69 -20.58
N ARG A 247 11.18 28.72 -19.24
CA ARG A 247 11.99 29.68 -18.51
C ARG A 247 13.48 29.35 -18.57
N ILE A 248 13.83 28.08 -18.55
CA ILE A 248 15.20 27.55 -18.53
C ILE A 248 15.35 26.50 -19.65
N PRO A 249 15.66 26.92 -20.91
CA PRO A 249 15.78 25.99 -22.04
C PRO A 249 16.84 24.89 -21.85
N GLU A 250 17.95 25.22 -21.21
CA GLU A 250 19.09 24.34 -20.91
C GLU A 250 18.91 23.62 -19.52
N LEU A 251 17.69 23.26 -19.20
CA LEU A 251 17.35 22.61 -17.90
C LEU A 251 18.07 21.28 -17.74
N LYS A 252 18.96 21.18 -16.75
CA LYS A 252 19.71 19.96 -16.42
C LYS A 252 18.89 19.04 -15.52
N LEU A 253 17.86 18.44 -16.09
CA LEU A 253 16.89 17.60 -15.40
C LEU A 253 16.59 16.35 -16.21
N MET A 254 16.47 15.21 -15.51
CA MET A 254 15.91 13.96 -16.02
C MET A 254 14.80 13.48 -15.09
N VAL A 255 13.64 13.20 -15.63
CA VAL A 255 12.51 12.65 -14.89
C VAL A 255 12.24 11.24 -15.37
N ASN A 256 12.28 10.25 -14.48
CA ASN A 256 11.96 8.86 -14.78
C ASN A 256 10.57 8.51 -14.25
N PHE A 257 9.68 8.05 -15.12
CA PHE A 257 8.44 7.36 -14.75
C PHE A 257 8.65 5.86 -14.91
N VAL A 258 8.85 5.17 -13.79
CA VAL A 258 9.10 3.73 -13.74
C VAL A 258 7.81 3.01 -13.37
N GLY A 259 7.22 2.30 -14.29
CA GLY A 259 5.91 1.64 -14.18
C GLY A 259 4.97 2.05 -15.31
N ASN A 260 3.76 1.52 -15.28
CA ASN A 260 2.76 1.91 -16.29
C ASN A 260 2.35 3.38 -16.10
N MET A 261 2.28 4.11 -17.19
CA MET A 261 1.80 5.48 -17.21
C MET A 261 0.42 5.57 -17.88
N TYR A 262 -0.42 6.47 -17.40
CA TYR A 262 -1.74 6.68 -17.97
C TYR A 262 -1.64 7.27 -19.39
N SER A 263 -2.48 6.79 -20.32
CA SER A 263 -2.39 7.15 -21.75
C SER A 263 -2.53 8.65 -22.04
N GLU A 264 -3.35 9.34 -21.25
CA GLU A 264 -3.52 10.80 -21.42
C GLU A 264 -2.26 11.56 -21.01
N ASP A 265 -1.54 11.11 -19.97
CA ASP A 265 -0.29 11.73 -19.54
C ASP A 265 0.83 11.53 -20.57
N LEU A 266 0.81 10.39 -21.30
CA LEU A 266 1.71 10.16 -22.44
C LEU A 266 1.46 11.13 -23.60
N LYS A 267 0.20 11.53 -23.83
CA LYS A 267 -0.14 12.55 -24.83
C LYS A 267 0.39 13.91 -24.42
N ILE A 268 0.18 14.31 -23.16
CA ILE A 268 0.69 15.58 -22.59
C ILE A 268 2.21 15.70 -22.75
N ILE A 269 2.99 14.65 -22.48
CA ILE A 269 4.45 14.65 -22.67
C ILE A 269 4.81 15.02 -24.13
N LYS A 270 4.08 14.50 -25.12
CA LYS A 270 4.33 14.79 -26.53
C LYS A 270 3.91 16.20 -26.91
N GLU A 271 2.72 16.61 -26.50
CA GLU A 271 2.14 17.93 -26.81
C GLU A 271 2.99 19.06 -26.23
N LEU A 272 3.55 18.86 -25.04
CA LEU A 272 4.42 19.83 -24.35
C LEU A 272 5.91 19.67 -24.71
N ASN A 273 6.27 18.81 -25.63
CA ASN A 273 7.66 18.58 -26.08
C ASN A 273 8.63 18.26 -24.92
N LEU A 274 8.22 17.41 -23.98
CA LEU A 274 8.99 17.07 -22.77
C LEU A 274 9.91 15.85 -22.94
N GLN A 275 9.95 15.21 -24.12
CA GLN A 275 10.67 13.94 -24.34
C GLN A 275 12.17 14.02 -24.10
N SER A 276 12.76 15.24 -24.16
CA SER A 276 14.20 15.44 -23.88
C SER A 276 14.57 15.36 -22.39
N ILE A 277 13.59 15.56 -21.49
CA ILE A 277 13.79 15.56 -20.04
C ILE A 277 12.90 14.53 -19.29
N VAL A 278 11.95 13.91 -19.99
CA VAL A 278 11.05 12.90 -19.40
C VAL A 278 11.27 11.55 -20.06
N ASN A 279 11.69 10.58 -19.26
CA ASN A 279 11.89 9.19 -19.65
C ASN A 279 10.73 8.33 -19.11
N VAL A 280 9.94 7.73 -20.00
CA VAL A 280 8.89 6.79 -19.65
C VAL A 280 9.45 5.38 -19.78
N VAL A 281 9.88 4.83 -18.64
CA VAL A 281 10.57 3.53 -18.58
C VAL A 281 9.61 2.36 -18.82
N GLY A 282 8.36 2.50 -18.36
CA GLY A 282 7.41 1.39 -18.38
C GLY A 282 7.61 0.41 -17.22
N LYS A 283 6.97 -0.76 -17.33
CA LYS A 283 7.04 -1.79 -16.30
C LYS A 283 8.38 -2.53 -16.38
N VAL A 284 9.10 -2.58 -15.30
CA VAL A 284 10.39 -3.27 -15.14
C VAL A 284 10.32 -4.32 -14.03
N SER A 285 11.32 -5.18 -13.93
CA SER A 285 11.48 -6.14 -12.84
C SER A 285 11.83 -5.45 -11.52
N GLU A 286 11.68 -6.16 -10.41
CA GLU A 286 12.01 -5.60 -9.08
C GLU A 286 13.51 -5.29 -8.94
N SER A 287 14.37 -6.12 -9.51
CA SER A 287 15.81 -5.88 -9.55
C SER A 287 16.19 -4.63 -10.35
N GLU A 288 15.51 -4.38 -11.47
CA GLU A 288 15.72 -3.16 -12.26
C GLU A 288 15.18 -1.92 -11.53
N CYS A 289 14.05 -2.05 -10.79
CA CYS A 289 13.55 -0.96 -9.94
C CYS A 289 14.60 -0.48 -8.93
N GLN A 290 15.42 -1.39 -8.39
CA GLN A 290 16.45 -1.04 -7.42
C GLN A 290 17.42 0.01 -7.97
N SER A 291 17.86 -0.15 -9.23
CA SER A 291 18.76 0.82 -9.87
C SER A 291 18.16 2.23 -9.95
N TYR A 292 16.84 2.35 -10.17
CA TYR A 292 16.17 3.65 -10.18
C TYR A 292 16.07 4.26 -8.77
N TYR A 293 15.85 3.45 -7.72
CA TYR A 293 15.92 3.95 -6.35
C TYR A 293 17.33 4.46 -6.01
N GLU A 294 18.37 3.74 -6.42
CA GLU A 294 19.78 4.08 -6.13
C GLU A 294 20.27 5.30 -6.90
N ASN A 295 19.88 5.45 -8.17
CA ASN A 295 20.38 6.50 -9.05
C ASN A 295 19.50 7.76 -9.08
N SER A 296 18.38 7.81 -8.39
CA SER A 296 17.57 9.03 -8.23
C SER A 296 18.21 9.95 -7.21
N ASP A 297 18.07 11.24 -7.42
CA ASP A 297 18.44 12.27 -6.45
C ASP A 297 17.24 12.68 -5.61
N LEU A 298 16.07 12.75 -6.22
CA LEU A 298 14.83 13.21 -5.63
C LEU A 298 13.71 12.25 -6.00
N PHE A 299 12.94 11.84 -5.02
CA PHE A 299 11.75 11.03 -5.26
C PHE A 299 10.51 11.89 -5.38
N MET A 300 9.66 11.53 -6.33
CA MET A 300 8.34 12.12 -6.49
C MET A 300 7.26 11.09 -6.17
N ILE A 301 6.30 11.48 -5.34
CA ILE A 301 5.10 10.70 -5.13
C ILE A 301 3.86 11.48 -5.60
N ILE A 302 3.13 10.91 -6.53
CA ILE A 302 1.83 11.43 -6.96
C ILE A 302 0.77 10.56 -6.29
N ASP A 303 -0.09 11.16 -5.50
CA ASP A 303 -1.15 10.46 -4.81
C ASP A 303 -2.44 10.35 -5.65
N MET A 304 -3.42 9.60 -5.18
CA MET A 304 -4.75 9.61 -5.78
C MET A 304 -5.53 10.84 -5.33
N ASN A 305 -6.22 11.50 -6.27
CA ASN A 305 -7.00 12.70 -5.97
C ASN A 305 -8.37 12.34 -5.37
N PHE A 306 -8.36 11.73 -4.18
CA PHE A 306 -9.54 11.46 -3.36
C PHE A 306 -9.53 12.29 -2.07
N ARG A 307 -10.72 12.60 -1.54
CA ARG A 307 -10.88 13.36 -0.28
C ARG A 307 -11.92 12.68 0.62
N PRO A 308 -11.53 12.13 1.78
CA PRO A 308 -10.15 11.90 2.24
C PRO A 308 -9.46 10.76 1.49
N ASN A 309 -8.14 10.83 1.37
CA ASN A 309 -7.33 9.72 0.88
C ASN A 309 -6.64 9.01 2.05
N LEU A 310 -7.15 7.82 2.40
CA LEU A 310 -6.70 7.01 3.53
C LEU A 310 -5.71 5.90 3.12
N PHE A 311 -5.36 5.83 1.83
CA PHE A 311 -4.42 4.83 1.33
C PHE A 311 -2.98 5.19 1.69
N TYR A 312 -2.24 4.19 2.16
CA TYR A 312 -0.80 4.31 2.33
C TYR A 312 -0.08 3.73 1.11
N PRO A 313 0.53 4.52 0.24
CA PRO A 313 1.26 3.99 -0.91
C PRO A 313 2.53 3.24 -0.46
N SER A 314 2.64 1.95 -0.74
CA SER A 314 3.80 1.14 -0.35
C SER A 314 5.15 1.66 -0.88
N LYS A 315 5.14 2.40 -1.99
CA LYS A 315 6.34 3.08 -2.53
C LYS A 315 6.91 4.15 -1.61
N LEU A 316 6.05 4.85 -0.86
CA LEU A 316 6.48 5.90 0.08
C LEU A 316 7.37 5.32 1.17
N LEU A 317 7.04 4.13 1.65
CA LEU A 317 7.86 3.34 2.57
C LEU A 317 9.29 3.14 2.02
N LYS A 318 9.37 2.69 0.75
CA LYS A 318 10.67 2.46 0.09
C LYS A 318 11.46 3.77 -0.02
N TYR A 319 10.81 4.88 -0.37
CA TYR A 319 11.46 6.20 -0.47
C TYR A 319 12.08 6.64 0.86
N PHE A 320 11.36 6.48 1.98
CA PHE A 320 11.92 6.78 3.31
C PHE A 320 13.13 5.92 3.65
N CYS A 321 13.14 4.64 3.25
CA CYS A 321 14.29 3.76 3.52
C CYS A 321 15.55 4.15 2.73
N TYR A 322 15.39 4.76 1.56
CA TYR A 322 16.54 5.29 0.78
C TYR A 322 17.06 6.62 1.35
N GLY A 323 16.32 7.31 2.20
CA GLY A 323 16.76 8.53 2.90
C GLY A 323 17.05 9.72 1.98
N LYS A 324 16.52 9.73 0.74
CA LYS A 324 16.67 10.84 -0.21
C LYS A 324 15.51 11.80 -0.04
N PRO A 325 15.66 13.10 -0.48
CA PRO A 325 14.55 14.04 -0.49
C PRO A 325 13.36 13.49 -1.26
N ILE A 326 12.15 13.81 -0.79
CA ILE A 326 10.89 13.41 -1.40
C ILE A 326 10.02 14.66 -1.58
N PHE A 327 9.28 14.74 -2.67
CA PHE A 327 8.14 15.65 -2.72
C PHE A 327 6.89 14.91 -3.17
N GLY A 328 5.75 15.38 -2.68
CA GLY A 328 4.44 14.80 -2.96
C GLY A 328 3.54 15.76 -3.71
N ILE A 329 2.73 15.23 -4.63
CA ILE A 329 1.55 15.92 -5.16
C ILE A 329 0.36 15.17 -4.56
N ALA A 330 -0.32 15.80 -3.59
CA ALA A 330 -1.32 15.16 -2.77
C ALA A 330 -2.30 16.15 -2.16
N ASP A 331 -3.47 15.66 -1.75
CA ASP A 331 -4.36 16.44 -0.89
C ASP A 331 -3.72 16.65 0.48
N LYS A 332 -3.91 17.82 1.08
CA LYS A 332 -3.32 18.18 2.39
C LYS A 332 -3.74 17.25 3.53
N ASP A 333 -4.92 16.65 3.43
CA ASP A 333 -5.51 15.78 4.46
C ASP A 333 -5.29 14.28 4.12
N SER A 334 -4.39 13.98 3.15
CA SER A 334 -4.03 12.61 2.79
C SER A 334 -2.93 12.05 3.70
N VAL A 335 -2.87 10.72 3.77
CA VAL A 335 -1.78 10.00 4.46
C VAL A 335 -0.41 10.40 3.90
N VAL A 336 -0.29 10.55 2.57
CA VAL A 336 0.96 10.98 1.92
C VAL A 336 1.40 12.35 2.42
N ALA A 337 0.47 13.32 2.46
CA ALA A 337 0.79 14.67 2.91
C ALA A 337 1.23 14.68 4.38
N HIS A 338 0.52 13.99 5.25
CA HIS A 338 0.86 13.91 6.67
C HIS A 338 2.23 13.26 6.90
N GLU A 339 2.55 12.17 6.20
CA GLU A 339 3.84 11.49 6.33
C GLU A 339 5.00 12.37 5.82
N LEU A 340 4.81 13.09 4.70
CA LEU A 340 5.83 13.99 4.16
C LEU A 340 6.07 15.21 5.05
N VAL A 341 5.01 15.81 5.60
CA VAL A 341 5.14 16.97 6.52
C VAL A 341 5.90 16.57 7.79
N LYS A 342 5.61 15.41 8.39
CA LYS A 342 6.33 14.87 9.55
C LYS A 342 7.84 14.77 9.31
N THR A 343 8.24 14.53 8.07
CA THR A 343 9.65 14.37 7.67
C THR A 343 10.26 15.62 7.05
N LYS A 344 9.58 16.77 7.14
CA LYS A 344 9.98 18.06 6.54
C LYS A 344 10.16 18.01 5.01
N ASN A 345 9.66 16.99 4.35
CA ASN A 345 9.56 16.88 2.90
C ASN A 345 8.46 17.80 2.36
N ARG A 346 8.48 18.10 1.07
CA ARG A 346 7.54 19.03 0.45
C ARG A 346 6.29 18.34 -0.05
N VAL A 347 5.15 19.04 0.08
CA VAL A 347 3.86 18.62 -0.46
C VAL A 347 3.24 19.76 -1.24
N PHE A 348 2.75 19.45 -2.42
CA PHE A 348 2.06 20.37 -3.31
C PHE A 348 0.64 19.85 -3.56
N ARG A 349 -0.30 20.79 -3.75
CA ARG A 349 -1.67 20.44 -4.16
C ARG A 349 -1.70 20.10 -5.64
N PHE A 350 -2.76 19.43 -6.07
CA PHE A 350 -2.97 19.06 -7.47
C PHE A 350 -3.12 20.26 -8.42
N GLU A 351 -3.31 21.48 -7.90
CA GLU A 351 -3.45 22.71 -8.68
C GLU A 351 -2.19 23.60 -8.64
N ASP A 352 -1.17 23.24 -7.85
CA ASP A 352 -0.02 24.12 -7.55
C ASP A 352 1.12 23.95 -8.57
N ILE A 353 0.84 24.32 -9.82
CA ILE A 353 1.83 24.24 -10.93
C ILE A 353 3.05 25.13 -10.65
N ASP A 354 2.84 26.34 -10.17
CA ASP A 354 3.91 27.31 -9.95
C ASP A 354 4.79 26.92 -8.76
N GLY A 355 4.19 26.43 -7.67
CA GLY A 355 4.94 25.92 -6.52
C GLY A 355 5.81 24.71 -6.87
N ILE A 356 5.29 23.78 -7.67
CA ILE A 356 6.06 22.63 -8.17
C ILE A 356 7.20 23.10 -9.07
N SER A 357 6.93 24.00 -10.03
CA SER A 357 7.94 24.59 -10.91
C SER A 357 9.09 25.24 -10.13
N SER A 358 8.75 26.10 -9.17
CA SER A 358 9.73 26.82 -8.34
C SER A 358 10.55 25.89 -7.46
N PHE A 359 9.94 24.84 -6.92
CA PHE A 359 10.64 23.82 -6.14
C PHE A 359 11.64 23.02 -7.00
N ILE A 360 11.26 22.63 -8.21
CA ILE A 360 12.17 21.92 -9.12
C ILE A 360 13.31 22.83 -9.54
N GLU A 361 13.05 24.10 -9.82
CA GLU A 361 14.08 25.11 -10.13
C GLU A 361 15.07 25.24 -8.97
N GLN A 362 14.57 25.35 -7.73
CA GLN A 362 15.40 25.36 -6.53
C GLN A 362 16.23 24.07 -6.41
N ALA A 363 15.65 22.90 -6.66
CA ALA A 363 16.35 21.62 -6.59
C ALA A 363 17.48 21.49 -7.62
N VAL A 364 17.31 22.06 -8.82
CA VAL A 364 18.32 22.06 -9.89
C VAL A 364 19.43 23.04 -9.58
N THR A 365 19.12 24.20 -9.00
CA THR A 365 20.09 25.28 -8.74
C THR A 365 20.83 25.10 -7.42
N ASP A 366 20.16 24.64 -6.39
CA ASP A 366 20.69 24.38 -5.04
C ASP A 366 20.08 23.12 -4.43
N TYR A 367 20.62 21.97 -4.82
CA TYR A 367 20.16 20.68 -4.32
C TYR A 367 20.25 20.55 -2.80
N SER A 368 21.25 21.21 -2.18
CA SER A 368 21.45 21.14 -0.73
C SER A 368 20.28 21.76 0.05
N SER A 369 19.61 22.75 -0.53
CA SER A 369 18.48 23.44 0.10
C SER A 369 17.21 22.59 0.25
N ILE A 370 17.10 21.50 -0.53
CA ILE A 370 15.96 20.57 -0.47
C ILE A 370 16.26 19.32 0.35
N CYS A 371 17.52 19.12 0.77
CA CYS A 371 17.91 17.97 1.57
C CYS A 371 17.35 18.10 2.99
N VAL A 372 16.65 17.06 3.45
CA VAL A 372 16.10 16.98 4.80
C VAL A 372 16.94 16.00 5.64
N ASN A 373 17.26 16.41 6.87
CA ASN A 373 18.15 15.63 7.75
C ASN A 373 17.42 14.56 8.60
N ASP A 374 16.14 14.32 8.37
CA ASP A 374 15.38 13.35 9.16
C ASP A 374 15.53 11.93 8.60
N ILE A 375 16.73 11.38 8.79
CA ILE A 375 17.16 10.10 8.20
C ILE A 375 16.55 8.90 8.93
N ASP A 376 16.06 9.08 10.17
CA ASP A 376 15.61 7.96 11.00
C ASP A 376 14.14 7.61 10.83
N TYR A 377 13.38 8.39 10.07
CA TYR A 377 11.96 8.13 9.88
C TYR A 377 11.65 6.75 9.27
N GLY A 378 12.53 6.26 8.41
CA GLY A 378 12.45 4.91 7.86
C GLY A 378 12.61 3.80 8.89
N SER A 379 13.18 4.08 10.07
CA SER A 379 13.44 3.08 11.11
C SER A 379 12.17 2.42 11.64
N LYS A 380 11.05 3.13 11.66
CA LYS A 380 9.75 2.60 12.10
C LYS A 380 9.26 1.44 11.24
N PHE A 381 9.77 1.30 10.02
CA PHE A 381 9.41 0.26 9.05
C PHE A 381 10.39 -0.93 9.07
N LYS A 382 11.45 -0.86 9.87
CA LYS A 382 12.41 -1.97 10.02
C LYS A 382 11.69 -3.19 10.56
N THR A 383 12.06 -4.33 9.99
CA THR A 383 11.50 -5.64 10.33
C THR A 383 11.39 -5.85 11.84
N ASP A 384 12.51 -5.70 12.56
CA ASP A 384 12.55 -5.95 14.01
C ASP A 384 11.60 -5.05 14.80
N ASN A 385 11.48 -3.78 14.40
CA ASN A 385 10.61 -2.82 15.09
C ASN A 385 9.13 -3.15 14.88
N VAL A 386 8.73 -3.50 13.65
CA VAL A 386 7.34 -3.84 13.32
C VAL A 386 6.96 -5.19 13.94
N ILE A 387 7.81 -6.20 13.85
CA ILE A 387 7.59 -7.51 14.46
C ILE A 387 7.46 -7.39 15.98
N LYS A 388 8.34 -6.63 16.64
CA LYS A 388 8.26 -6.39 18.09
C LYS A 388 6.94 -5.72 18.49
N GLN A 389 6.46 -4.73 17.73
CA GLN A 389 5.17 -4.09 17.99
C GLN A 389 4.02 -5.09 17.85
N TYR A 390 4.03 -5.90 16.80
CA TYR A 390 3.02 -6.92 16.58
C TYR A 390 3.00 -7.97 17.70
N VAL A 391 4.16 -8.52 18.07
CA VAL A 391 4.29 -9.51 19.14
C VAL A 391 3.75 -8.98 20.45
N ASN A 392 4.13 -7.76 20.85
CA ASN A 392 3.63 -7.11 22.06
C ASN A 392 2.09 -6.94 22.10
N LEU A 393 1.44 -6.88 20.94
CA LEU A 393 -0.02 -6.81 20.88
C LEU A 393 -0.67 -8.17 21.02
N ILE A 394 -0.15 -9.20 20.34
CA ILE A 394 -0.74 -10.54 20.37
C ILE A 394 -0.47 -11.31 21.68
N GLU A 395 0.54 -10.93 22.47
CA GLU A 395 0.77 -11.47 23.80
C GLU A 395 -0.28 -11.03 24.84
N LYS A 396 -1.14 -10.08 24.48
CA LYS A 396 -2.21 -9.57 25.37
C LYS A 396 -3.55 -10.31 25.17
N ILE A 397 -3.64 -11.19 24.19
CA ILE A 397 -4.84 -12.03 23.89
C ILE A 397 -4.56 -13.52 24.23
#